data_a0945a49ca4e31b8f85990136da13217
#
_entry.id   a0945a49ca4e31b8f85990136da13217
#
_cell.length_a   1.000
_cell.length_b   1.000
_cell.length_c   1.000
_cell.angle_alpha   90.00
_cell.angle_beta   90.00
_cell.angle_gamma   90.00
#
_symmetry.space_group_name_H-M   'P 1'
#
loop_
_entity.id
_entity.type
_entity.pdbx_description
1 polymer ?
#
loop_
_entity_poly.entity_id
_entity_poly.type
_entity_poly.pdbx_seq_one_letter_code
_entity_poly.pdbx_strand_id
1 'polypeptide(L)'
;MEKSFLGTHFPKHIRDRYCEMIVDCHMHTPLCGHATGSPLDYLKVGNQKGIHLMTFTCHIPMHQPSFGGQRIRMDRSQLEDYFQLVEEARKQGKACGTEVLCGIEAEVFPVAEELEEMKALLQAHPFDFVLGSLHHQLKAYHDWLEDRKVVSDEDIIRDYFKHLADAAQSGLYHSMSHPDVIRIYGTIDPGSFIPQRFETEIREFLKACATSDTCMEVNTSGLSKGVYELHPDPLILDWAFEEGVDLTIGSDAHAPENVGRHFERVLPLLYSKGFRSLHYFKGGKKHSTAIPASIESASALECL
;
A
#
# COMPACT_ATOMS: atom_id res chain seq x y z
N MET A 1 -47.32 -10.23 29.79
CA MET A 1 -46.50 -9.07 30.18
C MET A 1 -45.24 -9.11 29.34
N GLU A 2 -45.27 -8.47 28.18
CA GLU A 2 -44.16 -8.38 27.26
C GLU A 2 -43.20 -7.28 27.74
N LYS A 3 -41.93 -7.62 27.92
CA LYS A 3 -40.88 -6.62 28.13
C LYS A 3 -40.24 -6.32 26.78
N SER A 4 -40.61 -5.16 26.20
CA SER A 4 -39.99 -4.58 25.03
C SER A 4 -38.52 -4.21 25.35
N PHE A 5 -37.56 -4.82 24.67
CA PHE A 5 -36.18 -4.38 24.66
C PHE A 5 -36.08 -3.12 23.78
N LEU A 6 -35.80 -2.00 24.41
CA LEU A 6 -35.46 -0.74 23.76
C LEU A 6 -34.10 -0.86 23.08
N GLY A 7 -34.12 -1.00 21.76
CA GLY A 7 -32.92 -0.84 20.94
C GLY A 7 -32.41 0.60 21.06
N THR A 8 -31.18 0.78 21.54
CA THR A 8 -30.49 2.06 21.57
C THR A 8 -30.18 2.52 20.16
N HIS A 9 -31.10 3.28 19.57
CA HIS A 9 -30.85 3.99 18.32
C HIS A 9 -29.94 5.18 18.61
N PHE A 10 -28.64 5.04 18.31
CA PHE A 10 -27.78 6.21 18.21
C PHE A 10 -28.24 7.11 17.06
N PRO A 11 -28.35 8.44 17.29
CA PRO A 11 -28.73 9.38 16.24
C PRO A 11 -27.78 9.29 15.03
N LYS A 12 -28.32 9.33 13.83
CA LYS A 12 -27.61 9.17 12.55
C LYS A 12 -26.38 10.09 12.42
N HIS A 13 -26.45 11.31 12.97
CA HIS A 13 -25.37 12.29 12.99
C HIS A 13 -24.20 11.95 13.94
N ILE A 14 -24.35 10.96 14.84
CA ILE A 14 -23.28 10.44 15.66
C ILE A 14 -22.61 9.23 14.97
N ARG A 15 -23.35 8.42 14.20
CA ARG A 15 -22.80 7.34 13.36
C ARG A 15 -21.86 7.85 12.29
N ASP A 16 -22.11 9.04 11.71
CA ASP A 16 -21.33 9.59 10.62
C ASP A 16 -19.99 10.22 11.07
N ARG A 17 -19.69 10.29 12.38
CA ARG A 17 -18.48 10.92 12.90
C ARG A 17 -17.34 9.97 13.28
N TYR A 18 -17.59 8.67 13.45
CA TYR A 18 -16.58 7.70 13.89
C TYR A 18 -16.91 6.31 13.32
N CYS A 19 -16.94 6.17 12.01
CA CYS A 19 -16.94 4.86 11.41
C CYS A 19 -15.49 4.36 11.38
N GLU A 20 -15.10 3.56 12.35
CA GLU A 20 -13.81 2.85 12.36
C GLU A 20 -13.85 1.78 11.28
N MET A 21 -13.50 2.14 10.05
CA MET A 21 -13.37 1.18 8.96
C MET A 21 -11.95 0.63 8.95
N ILE A 22 -11.81 -0.67 8.99
CA ILE A 22 -10.54 -1.32 8.68
C ILE A 22 -10.40 -1.37 7.16
N VAL A 23 -9.32 -0.79 6.65
CA VAL A 23 -9.03 -0.69 5.22
C VAL A 23 -7.75 -1.45 4.89
N ASP A 24 -7.71 -2.14 3.74
CA ASP A 24 -6.51 -2.76 3.18
C ASP A 24 -6.30 -2.22 1.77
N CYS A 25 -5.29 -1.37 1.59
CA CYS A 25 -5.08 -0.60 0.38
C CYS A 25 -4.05 -1.22 -0.58
N HIS A 26 -3.52 -2.44 -0.31
CA HIS A 26 -2.50 -3.04 -1.14
C HIS A 26 -2.67 -4.56 -1.24
N MET A 27 -3.12 -5.02 -2.41
CA MET A 27 -3.24 -6.45 -2.71
C MET A 27 -3.21 -6.72 -4.21
N HIS A 28 -2.80 -7.94 -4.57
CA HIS A 28 -2.53 -8.34 -5.94
C HIS A 28 -3.55 -9.33 -6.50
N THR A 29 -3.46 -9.57 -7.80
CA THR A 29 -4.26 -10.57 -8.52
C THR A 29 -3.34 -11.56 -9.22
N PRO A 30 -3.81 -12.76 -9.60
CA PRO A 30 -3.00 -13.72 -10.34
C PRO A 30 -2.44 -13.21 -11.67
N LEU A 31 -2.95 -12.09 -12.18
CA LEU A 31 -2.45 -11.49 -13.43
C LEU A 31 -0.98 -11.03 -13.30
N CYS A 32 -0.50 -10.73 -12.10
CA CYS A 32 0.93 -10.41 -11.89
C CYS A 32 1.84 -11.64 -12.01
N GLY A 33 1.29 -12.86 -12.13
CA GLY A 33 2.04 -14.10 -12.35
C GLY A 33 2.64 -14.72 -11.10
N HIS A 34 2.56 -14.07 -9.94
CA HIS A 34 3.09 -14.60 -8.66
C HIS A 34 2.12 -14.47 -7.47
N ALA A 35 0.92 -13.93 -7.69
CA ALA A 35 -0.17 -14.02 -6.73
C ALA A 35 -1.09 -15.20 -7.04
N THR A 36 -1.83 -15.67 -6.05
CA THR A 36 -2.76 -16.81 -6.13
C THR A 36 -4.15 -16.41 -5.62
N GLY A 37 -5.18 -17.16 -6.01
CA GLY A 37 -6.57 -16.87 -5.62
C GLY A 37 -7.19 -15.74 -6.45
N SER A 38 -8.51 -15.78 -6.60
CA SER A 38 -9.26 -14.71 -7.29
C SER A 38 -9.55 -13.54 -6.37
N PRO A 39 -9.88 -12.33 -6.89
CA PRO A 39 -10.37 -11.22 -6.07
C PRO A 39 -11.57 -11.58 -5.19
N LEU A 40 -12.40 -12.55 -5.60
CA LEU A 40 -13.51 -13.06 -4.78
C LEU A 40 -13.02 -13.87 -3.58
N ASP A 41 -11.92 -14.62 -3.71
CA ASP A 41 -11.31 -15.36 -2.59
C ASP A 41 -10.73 -14.37 -1.56
N TYR A 42 -10.07 -13.30 -2.03
CA TYR A 42 -9.58 -12.20 -1.19
C TYR A 42 -10.74 -11.51 -0.45
N LEU A 43 -11.81 -11.18 -1.17
CA LEU A 43 -13.01 -10.58 -0.59
C LEU A 43 -13.60 -11.43 0.53
N LYS A 44 -13.71 -12.75 0.32
CA LYS A 44 -14.21 -13.69 1.32
C LYS A 44 -13.38 -13.66 2.60
N VAL A 45 -12.05 -13.70 2.46
CA VAL A 45 -11.15 -13.65 3.63
C VAL A 45 -11.18 -12.27 4.28
N GLY A 46 -11.17 -11.19 3.50
CA GLY A 46 -11.28 -9.82 4.02
C GLY A 46 -12.54 -9.61 4.84
N ASN A 47 -13.68 -10.07 4.34
CA ASN A 47 -14.95 -10.01 5.06
C ASN A 47 -14.91 -10.79 6.37
N GLN A 48 -14.33 -12.01 6.37
CA GLN A 48 -14.16 -12.82 7.59
C GLN A 48 -13.25 -12.14 8.63
N LYS A 49 -12.27 -11.33 8.18
CA LYS A 49 -11.36 -10.58 9.04
C LYS A 49 -11.89 -9.19 9.41
N GLY A 50 -13.11 -8.82 9.00
CA GLY A 50 -13.70 -7.53 9.28
C GLY A 50 -13.08 -6.37 8.49
N ILE A 51 -12.48 -6.62 7.32
CA ILE A 51 -11.99 -5.57 6.43
C ILE A 51 -13.21 -4.94 5.73
N HIS A 52 -13.39 -3.65 5.89
CA HIS A 52 -14.52 -2.90 5.36
C HIS A 52 -14.28 -2.35 3.95
N LEU A 53 -13.01 -2.07 3.62
CA LEU A 53 -12.60 -1.56 2.33
C LEU A 53 -11.33 -2.25 1.87
N MET A 54 -11.34 -2.71 0.62
CA MET A 54 -10.24 -3.43 -0.02
C MET A 54 -9.90 -2.75 -1.35
N THR A 55 -8.64 -2.38 -1.56
CA THR A 55 -8.20 -1.83 -2.84
C THR A 55 -7.23 -2.79 -3.50
N PHE A 56 -7.61 -3.36 -4.64
CA PHE A 56 -6.67 -4.10 -5.48
C PHE A 56 -5.73 -3.13 -6.16
N THR A 57 -4.44 -3.36 -6.05
CA THR A 57 -3.37 -2.54 -6.60
C THR A 57 -2.34 -3.43 -7.29
N CYS A 58 -2.81 -4.27 -8.22
CA CYS A 58 -1.91 -5.17 -8.93
C CYS A 58 -0.83 -4.37 -9.69
N HIS A 59 0.33 -4.97 -9.91
CA HIS A 59 1.43 -4.30 -10.60
C HIS A 59 1.02 -3.78 -11.99
N ILE A 60 1.39 -2.54 -12.28
CA ILE A 60 1.13 -1.89 -13.57
C ILE A 60 1.76 -2.71 -14.71
N PRO A 61 1.06 -2.90 -15.86
CA PRO A 61 1.64 -3.57 -17.00
C PRO A 61 2.78 -2.76 -17.58
N MET A 62 3.92 -3.41 -17.78
CA MET A 62 5.14 -2.81 -18.31
C MET A 62 5.80 -3.69 -19.36
N HIS A 63 6.76 -3.14 -20.08
CA HIS A 63 7.56 -3.90 -21.02
C HIS A 63 8.46 -4.90 -20.28
N GLN A 64 8.34 -6.18 -20.60
CA GLN A 64 9.00 -7.29 -19.87
C GLN A 64 10.53 -7.28 -19.83
N PRO A 65 11.28 -6.71 -20.79
CA PRO A 65 12.74 -6.62 -20.71
C PRO A 65 13.26 -5.92 -19.46
N SER A 66 12.46 -5.02 -18.87
CA SER A 66 12.83 -4.27 -17.65
C SER A 66 13.02 -5.16 -16.40
N PHE A 67 12.56 -6.42 -16.42
CA PHE A 67 12.57 -7.33 -15.26
C PHE A 67 13.50 -8.54 -15.40
N GLY A 68 14.48 -8.49 -16.27
CA GLY A 68 15.40 -9.62 -16.43
C GLY A 68 14.72 -10.94 -16.85
N GLY A 69 13.57 -10.87 -17.51
CA GLY A 69 12.80 -12.01 -17.98
C GLY A 69 11.86 -12.66 -16.94
N GLN A 70 11.75 -12.13 -15.73
CA GLN A 70 10.78 -12.62 -14.76
C GLN A 70 9.38 -12.07 -15.03
N ARG A 71 8.39 -12.96 -15.09
CA ARG A 71 6.98 -12.59 -15.26
C ARG A 71 6.37 -12.23 -13.91
N ILE A 72 6.53 -10.97 -13.49
CA ILE A 72 5.99 -10.47 -12.22
C ILE A 72 4.94 -9.37 -12.40
N ARG A 73 4.41 -9.21 -13.61
CA ARG A 73 3.40 -8.20 -13.96
C ARG A 73 2.45 -8.76 -15.01
N MET A 74 1.25 -8.17 -15.07
CA MET A 74 0.33 -8.42 -16.17
C MET A 74 0.87 -7.83 -17.48
N ASP A 75 0.48 -8.42 -18.61
CA ASP A 75 0.67 -7.82 -19.93
C ASP A 75 -0.33 -6.67 -20.14
N ARG A 76 -0.01 -5.69 -21.00
CA ARG A 76 -0.95 -4.59 -21.33
C ARG A 76 -2.30 -5.09 -21.85
N SER A 77 -2.31 -6.19 -22.59
CA SER A 77 -3.53 -6.83 -23.08
C SER A 77 -4.44 -7.39 -21.98
N GLN A 78 -3.93 -7.58 -20.77
CA GLN A 78 -4.66 -8.11 -19.63
C GLN A 78 -5.23 -7.01 -18.71
N LEU A 79 -5.01 -5.74 -19.04
CA LEU A 79 -5.49 -4.65 -18.19
C LEU A 79 -7.03 -4.60 -18.13
N GLU A 80 -7.70 -4.91 -19.23
CA GLU A 80 -9.17 -5.02 -19.25
C GLU A 80 -9.65 -6.20 -18.40
N ASP A 81 -8.96 -7.34 -18.44
CA ASP A 81 -9.25 -8.48 -17.59
C ASP A 81 -9.10 -8.11 -16.11
N TYR A 82 -8.09 -7.30 -15.77
CA TYR A 82 -7.90 -6.78 -14.42
C TYR A 82 -9.11 -5.97 -13.95
N PHE A 83 -9.59 -5.03 -14.76
CA PHE A 83 -10.77 -4.23 -14.42
C PHE A 83 -12.01 -5.10 -14.24
N GLN A 84 -12.21 -6.10 -15.09
CA GLN A 84 -13.35 -7.01 -15.00
C GLN A 84 -13.30 -7.85 -13.73
N LEU A 85 -12.14 -8.40 -13.36
CA LEU A 85 -11.95 -9.16 -12.12
C LEU A 85 -12.26 -8.34 -10.87
N VAL A 86 -11.78 -7.10 -10.83
CA VAL A 86 -12.03 -6.21 -9.68
C VAL A 86 -13.49 -5.75 -9.64
N GLU A 87 -14.10 -5.47 -10.79
CA GLU A 87 -15.52 -5.08 -10.85
C GLU A 87 -16.45 -6.22 -10.42
N GLU A 88 -16.11 -7.46 -10.72
CA GLU A 88 -16.85 -8.62 -10.20
C GLU A 88 -16.79 -8.70 -8.67
N ALA A 89 -15.58 -8.54 -8.10
CA ALA A 89 -15.40 -8.47 -6.65
C ALA A 89 -16.13 -7.27 -6.04
N ARG A 90 -16.15 -6.11 -6.72
CA ARG A 90 -16.89 -4.90 -6.30
C ARG A 90 -18.40 -5.17 -6.19
N LYS A 91 -18.97 -5.86 -7.18
CA LYS A 91 -20.40 -6.24 -7.16
C LYS A 91 -20.73 -7.15 -5.99
N GLN A 92 -19.90 -8.16 -5.74
CA GLN A 92 -20.09 -9.09 -4.62
C GLN A 92 -19.82 -8.40 -3.27
N GLY A 93 -18.82 -7.52 -3.19
CA GLY A 93 -18.49 -6.75 -2.00
C GLY A 93 -19.67 -5.92 -1.49
N LYS A 94 -20.41 -5.27 -2.39
CA LYS A 94 -21.63 -4.54 -2.05
C LYS A 94 -22.68 -5.41 -1.35
N ALA A 95 -22.76 -6.68 -1.72
CA ALA A 95 -23.73 -7.61 -1.14
C ALA A 95 -23.33 -8.08 0.27
N CYS A 96 -22.04 -8.10 0.60
CA CYS A 96 -21.53 -8.55 1.90
C CYS A 96 -20.99 -7.41 2.79
N GLY A 97 -21.17 -6.14 2.39
CA GLY A 97 -20.82 -4.98 3.21
C GLY A 97 -19.35 -4.57 3.15
N THR A 98 -18.55 -5.12 2.21
CA THR A 98 -17.16 -4.71 1.96
C THR A 98 -17.09 -3.86 0.69
N GLU A 99 -16.52 -2.66 0.78
CA GLU A 99 -16.25 -1.84 -0.39
C GLU A 99 -14.99 -2.35 -1.11
N VAL A 100 -15.06 -2.53 -2.43
CA VAL A 100 -13.91 -2.95 -3.26
C VAL A 100 -13.59 -1.83 -4.24
N LEU A 101 -12.33 -1.41 -4.27
CA LEU A 101 -11.79 -0.35 -5.11
C LEU A 101 -10.75 -0.90 -6.08
N CYS A 102 -10.59 -0.21 -7.22
CA CYS A 102 -9.64 -0.56 -8.27
C CYS A 102 -8.50 0.45 -8.29
N GLY A 103 -7.36 0.06 -7.77
CA GLY A 103 -6.11 0.81 -7.83
C GLY A 103 -5.11 0.16 -8.77
N ILE A 104 -3.88 0.65 -8.70
CA ILE A 104 -2.72 0.12 -9.44
C ILE A 104 -1.46 0.39 -8.64
N GLU A 105 -0.53 -0.57 -8.58
CA GLU A 105 0.82 -0.34 -8.10
C GLU A 105 1.70 0.04 -9.29
N ALA A 106 1.99 1.33 -9.38
CA ALA A 106 2.78 1.94 -10.43
C ALA A 106 4.25 2.05 -10.01
N GLU A 107 5.15 2.06 -11.01
CA GLU A 107 6.58 2.14 -10.75
C GLU A 107 7.08 3.56 -10.59
N VAL A 108 8.14 3.70 -9.79
CA VAL A 108 9.00 4.88 -9.78
C VAL A 108 10.19 4.58 -10.66
N PHE A 109 10.16 5.09 -11.89
CA PHE A 109 11.21 4.81 -12.86
C PHE A 109 12.35 5.80 -12.77
N PRO A 110 13.60 5.32 -12.80
CA PRO A 110 14.74 6.19 -12.94
C PRO A 110 14.97 6.69 -14.39
N VAL A 111 14.30 6.09 -15.39
CA VAL A 111 14.45 6.46 -16.81
C VAL A 111 13.22 7.19 -17.36
N ALA A 112 13.43 8.29 -18.07
CA ALA A 112 12.38 9.23 -18.46
C ALA A 112 11.35 8.63 -19.43
N GLU A 113 11.78 7.80 -20.37
CA GLU A 113 10.92 7.20 -21.41
C GLU A 113 9.86 6.28 -20.77
N GLU A 114 10.26 5.43 -19.83
CA GLU A 114 9.35 4.54 -19.14
C GLU A 114 8.36 5.30 -18.25
N LEU A 115 8.81 6.40 -17.64
CA LEU A 115 7.95 7.28 -16.84
C LEU A 115 6.84 7.91 -17.70
N GLU A 116 7.15 8.38 -18.91
CA GLU A 116 6.14 8.97 -19.80
C GLU A 116 5.11 7.94 -20.30
N GLU A 117 5.54 6.71 -20.59
CA GLU A 117 4.62 5.62 -20.93
C GLU A 117 3.68 5.29 -19.77
N MET A 118 4.20 5.23 -18.56
CA MET A 118 3.41 4.98 -17.34
C MET A 118 2.41 6.12 -17.09
N LYS A 119 2.84 7.38 -17.21
CA LYS A 119 1.95 8.55 -17.09
C LYS A 119 0.78 8.46 -18.07
N ALA A 120 1.05 8.13 -19.32
CA ALA A 120 0.03 7.98 -20.34
C ALA A 120 -0.98 6.88 -19.97
N LEU A 121 -0.52 5.74 -19.42
CA LEU A 121 -1.38 4.67 -18.97
C LEU A 121 -2.25 5.10 -17.79
N LEU A 122 -1.65 5.75 -16.79
CA LEU A 122 -2.38 6.23 -15.60
C LEU A 122 -3.47 7.26 -15.99
N GLN A 123 -3.19 8.14 -16.94
CA GLN A 123 -4.16 9.13 -17.44
C GLN A 123 -5.28 8.51 -18.28
N ALA A 124 -5.00 7.41 -18.98
CA ALA A 124 -5.98 6.74 -19.84
C ALA A 124 -7.03 5.93 -19.07
N HIS A 125 -6.78 5.60 -17.81
CA HIS A 125 -7.63 4.70 -17.03
C HIS A 125 -8.04 5.30 -15.66
N PRO A 126 -9.32 5.11 -15.24
CA PRO A 126 -9.85 5.71 -14.01
C PRO A 126 -9.55 4.83 -12.79
N PHE A 127 -8.32 4.85 -12.30
CA PHE A 127 -7.98 4.18 -11.05
C PHE A 127 -8.52 4.96 -9.83
N ASP A 128 -9.05 4.22 -8.85
CA ASP A 128 -9.43 4.78 -7.56
C ASP A 128 -8.17 5.22 -6.78
N PHE A 129 -7.10 4.44 -6.88
CA PHE A 129 -5.85 4.62 -6.12
C PHE A 129 -4.63 4.27 -6.97
N VAL A 130 -3.62 5.13 -6.92
CA VAL A 130 -2.31 4.90 -7.56
C VAL A 130 -1.25 4.84 -6.46
N LEU A 131 -0.69 3.65 -6.27
CA LEU A 131 0.38 3.39 -5.32
C LEU A 131 1.71 3.45 -6.06
N GLY A 132 2.66 4.26 -5.59
CA GLY A 132 3.97 4.45 -6.23
C GLY A 132 5.04 3.59 -5.57
N SER A 133 5.66 2.69 -6.32
CA SER A 133 6.66 1.75 -5.81
C SER A 133 7.97 1.85 -6.55
N LEU A 134 9.07 1.96 -5.82
CA LEU A 134 10.40 1.78 -6.39
C LEU A 134 10.85 0.34 -6.13
N HIS A 135 10.69 -0.52 -7.14
CA HIS A 135 11.19 -1.89 -7.08
C HIS A 135 12.66 -1.90 -7.51
N HIS A 136 13.55 -1.79 -6.54
CA HIS A 136 14.99 -1.66 -6.74
C HIS A 136 15.65 -2.90 -7.38
N GLN A 137 14.97 -4.05 -7.43
CA GLN A 137 15.44 -5.25 -8.13
C GLN A 137 15.24 -5.20 -9.65
N LEU A 138 14.63 -4.12 -10.18
CA LEU A 138 14.48 -3.93 -11.61
C LEU A 138 15.81 -3.76 -12.31
N LYS A 139 15.96 -4.40 -13.48
CA LYS A 139 17.12 -4.20 -14.34
C LYS A 139 17.34 -2.71 -14.67
N ALA A 140 16.26 -1.97 -14.95
CA ALA A 140 16.34 -0.54 -15.25
C ALA A 140 16.97 0.27 -14.10
N TYR A 141 16.65 -0.08 -12.84
CA TYR A 141 17.26 0.57 -11.69
C TYR A 141 18.76 0.20 -11.55
N HIS A 142 19.10 -1.06 -11.76
CA HIS A 142 20.50 -1.48 -11.75
C HIS A 142 21.31 -0.82 -12.88
N ASP A 143 20.78 -0.76 -14.11
CA ASP A 143 21.41 -0.05 -15.22
C ASP A 143 21.62 1.45 -14.88
N TRP A 144 20.63 2.08 -14.23
CA TRP A 144 20.75 3.46 -13.75
C TRP A 144 21.88 3.66 -12.76
N LEU A 145 22.03 2.74 -11.78
CA LEU A 145 23.10 2.80 -10.79
C LEU A 145 24.47 2.61 -11.45
N GLU A 146 24.60 1.63 -12.38
CA GLU A 146 25.83 1.33 -13.11
C GLU A 146 26.28 2.52 -13.96
N ASP A 147 25.37 3.12 -14.75
CA ASP A 147 25.66 4.28 -15.62
C ASP A 147 26.20 5.48 -14.81
N ARG A 148 25.75 5.64 -13.58
CA ARG A 148 26.15 6.73 -12.68
C ARG A 148 27.27 6.37 -11.74
N LYS A 149 27.75 5.12 -11.80
CA LYS A 149 28.80 4.59 -10.91
C LYS A 149 28.41 4.69 -9.42
N VAL A 150 27.13 4.50 -9.13
CA VAL A 150 26.61 4.40 -7.76
C VAL A 150 26.80 2.93 -7.34
N VAL A 151 27.81 2.65 -6.54
CA VAL A 151 28.26 1.27 -6.27
C VAL A 151 28.32 0.92 -4.79
N SER A 152 28.39 1.90 -3.89
CA SER A 152 28.36 1.63 -2.45
C SER A 152 26.92 1.51 -1.96
N ASP A 153 26.67 0.62 -1.01
CA ASP A 153 25.34 0.48 -0.39
C ASP A 153 24.84 1.83 0.16
N GLU A 154 25.75 2.63 0.72
CA GLU A 154 25.44 3.94 1.26
C GLU A 154 24.94 4.91 0.17
N ASP A 155 25.61 4.97 -0.97
CA ASP A 155 25.22 5.83 -2.08
C ASP A 155 23.93 5.33 -2.75
N ILE A 156 23.75 3.99 -2.84
CA ILE A 156 22.53 3.38 -3.35
C ILE A 156 21.32 3.75 -2.49
N ILE A 157 21.45 3.67 -1.16
CA ILE A 157 20.37 4.04 -0.22
C ILE A 157 20.02 5.51 -0.36
N ARG A 158 21.02 6.41 -0.48
CA ARG A 158 20.79 7.85 -0.67
C ARG A 158 20.08 8.13 -2.00
N ASP A 159 20.54 7.51 -3.09
CA ASP A 159 19.91 7.62 -4.41
C ASP A 159 18.46 7.11 -4.39
N TYR A 160 18.23 5.98 -3.71
CA TYR A 160 16.90 5.38 -3.55
C TYR A 160 15.90 6.34 -2.88
N PHE A 161 16.25 6.93 -1.73
CA PHE A 161 15.37 7.87 -1.03
C PHE A 161 15.19 9.18 -1.80
N LYS A 162 16.21 9.62 -2.54
CA LYS A 162 16.08 10.77 -3.43
C LYS A 162 15.02 10.50 -4.52
N HIS A 163 15.03 9.33 -5.14
CA HIS A 163 14.01 8.96 -6.12
C HIS A 163 12.61 8.88 -5.53
N LEU A 164 12.48 8.36 -4.30
CA LEU A 164 11.21 8.37 -3.59
C LEU A 164 10.70 9.80 -3.31
N ALA A 165 11.59 10.72 -2.92
CA ALA A 165 11.24 12.11 -2.69
C ALA A 165 10.78 12.79 -4.00
N ASP A 166 11.52 12.62 -5.10
CA ASP A 166 11.17 13.15 -6.43
C ASP A 166 9.81 12.58 -6.90
N ALA A 167 9.58 11.28 -6.68
CA ALA A 167 8.33 10.62 -7.01
C ALA A 167 7.13 11.15 -6.20
N ALA A 168 7.30 11.33 -4.89
CA ALA A 168 6.26 11.89 -4.02
C ALA A 168 5.82 13.30 -4.48
N GLN A 169 6.75 14.12 -4.99
CA GLN A 169 6.48 15.45 -5.51
C GLN A 169 5.92 15.47 -6.94
N SER A 170 5.94 14.35 -7.65
CA SER A 170 5.54 14.28 -9.06
C SER A 170 4.04 14.51 -9.29
N GLY A 171 3.21 14.30 -8.26
CA GLY A 171 1.75 14.33 -8.37
C GLY A 171 1.14 13.12 -9.10
N LEU A 172 1.94 12.09 -9.39
CA LEU A 172 1.49 10.87 -10.07
C LEU A 172 0.89 9.84 -9.10
N TYR A 173 1.36 9.84 -7.86
CA TYR A 173 1.05 8.81 -6.87
C TYR A 173 0.25 9.39 -5.72
N HIS A 174 -0.72 8.61 -5.25
CA HIS A 174 -1.50 8.95 -4.07
C HIS A 174 -0.80 8.56 -2.77
N SER A 175 0.01 7.49 -2.80
CA SER A 175 0.81 7.01 -1.68
C SER A 175 2.09 6.36 -2.18
N MET A 176 3.19 6.50 -1.43
CA MET A 176 4.44 5.81 -1.70
C MET A 176 4.46 4.48 -0.96
N SER A 177 4.64 3.38 -1.71
CA SER A 177 4.60 2.01 -1.20
C SER A 177 5.87 1.63 -0.45
N HIS A 178 5.76 0.74 0.55
CA HIS A 178 6.88 0.08 1.26
C HIS A 178 8.24 0.82 1.14
N PRO A 179 8.37 2.05 1.67
CA PRO A 179 9.41 3.00 1.28
C PRO A 179 10.84 2.58 1.63
N ASP A 180 11.02 1.54 2.44
CA ASP A 180 12.33 0.98 2.79
C ASP A 180 12.51 -0.49 2.35
N VAL A 181 11.77 -0.91 1.31
CA VAL A 181 11.86 -2.27 0.77
C VAL A 181 13.26 -2.60 0.20
N ILE A 182 14.11 -1.60 -0.01
CA ILE A 182 15.51 -1.77 -0.40
C ILE A 182 16.32 -2.67 0.57
N ARG A 183 15.83 -2.83 1.82
CA ARG A 183 16.41 -3.72 2.83
C ARG A 183 16.35 -5.21 2.49
N ILE A 184 15.53 -5.58 1.51
CA ILE A 184 15.33 -6.97 1.08
C ILE A 184 15.65 -7.10 -0.42
N TYR A 185 15.70 -8.33 -0.92
CA TYR A 185 15.96 -8.69 -2.33
C TYR A 185 17.39 -8.42 -2.85
N GLY A 186 18.36 -8.06 -2.01
CA GLY A 186 19.78 -8.19 -2.28
C GLY A 186 20.44 -7.12 -3.17
N THR A 187 19.82 -5.95 -3.38
CA THR A 187 20.50 -4.81 -4.03
C THR A 187 21.57 -4.22 -3.14
N ILE A 188 21.35 -4.25 -1.84
CA ILE A 188 22.32 -3.89 -0.80
C ILE A 188 22.45 -5.03 0.21
N ASP A 189 23.52 -5.01 1.01
CA ASP A 189 23.60 -5.84 2.22
C ASP A 189 22.51 -5.36 3.21
N PRO A 190 21.63 -6.25 3.70
CA PRO A 190 20.57 -5.86 4.66
C PRO A 190 21.12 -5.15 5.91
N GLY A 191 22.33 -5.48 6.36
CA GLY A 191 22.99 -4.83 7.49
C GLY A 191 23.48 -3.40 7.20
N SER A 192 23.52 -2.99 5.94
CA SER A 192 23.92 -1.63 5.54
C SER A 192 22.83 -0.60 5.80
N PHE A 193 21.54 -1.01 5.88
CA PHE A 193 20.44 -0.11 6.14
C PHE A 193 20.24 0.10 7.64
N ILE A 194 20.76 1.21 8.13
CA ILE A 194 20.57 1.70 9.51
C ILE A 194 19.89 3.08 9.37
N PRO A 195 18.58 3.21 9.64
CA PRO A 195 17.84 4.45 9.35
C PRO A 195 18.50 5.72 9.85
N GLN A 196 19.09 5.69 11.06
CA GLN A 196 19.78 6.86 11.66
C GLN A 196 20.93 7.41 10.80
N ARG A 197 21.58 6.55 9.99
CA ARG A 197 22.66 7.00 9.10
C ARG A 197 22.15 7.76 7.87
N PHE A 198 20.88 7.61 7.55
CA PHE A 198 20.21 8.16 6.38
C PHE A 198 19.04 9.08 6.78
N GLU A 199 19.05 9.59 8.02
CA GLU A 199 17.95 10.41 8.54
C GLU A 199 17.68 11.63 7.65
N THR A 200 18.71 12.26 7.10
CA THR A 200 18.57 13.43 6.22
C THR A 200 17.74 13.07 4.98
N GLU A 201 18.13 12.05 4.23
CA GLU A 201 17.49 11.63 2.99
C GLU A 201 16.07 11.08 3.24
N ILE A 202 15.90 10.32 4.32
CA ILE A 202 14.60 9.81 4.74
C ILE A 202 13.67 10.97 5.11
N ARG A 203 14.12 11.94 5.89
CA ARG A 203 13.31 13.12 6.23
C ARG A 203 13.00 14.00 5.02
N GLU A 204 13.92 14.13 4.05
CA GLU A 204 13.64 14.81 2.78
C GLU A 204 12.50 14.12 2.02
N PHE A 205 12.50 12.80 1.95
CA PHE A 205 11.39 12.02 1.39
C PHE A 205 10.08 12.24 2.16
N LEU A 206 10.10 12.18 3.50
CA LEU A 206 8.92 12.40 4.33
C LEU A 206 8.36 13.82 4.17
N LYS A 207 9.20 14.84 4.12
CA LYS A 207 8.81 16.22 3.81
C LYS A 207 8.23 16.36 2.42
N ALA A 208 8.78 15.65 1.44
CA ALA A 208 8.23 15.60 0.09
C ALA A 208 6.80 15.04 0.12
N CYS A 209 6.56 13.94 0.84
CA CYS A 209 5.23 13.39 1.03
C CYS A 209 4.27 14.41 1.68
N ALA A 210 4.66 15.00 2.81
CA ALA A 210 3.82 15.93 3.55
C ALA A 210 3.46 17.19 2.73
N THR A 211 4.42 17.74 1.97
CA THR A 211 4.23 18.97 1.19
C THR A 211 3.46 18.78 -0.10
N SER A 212 3.48 17.58 -0.68
CA SER A 212 2.74 17.23 -1.90
C SER A 212 1.39 16.57 -1.64
N ASP A 213 0.98 16.42 -0.37
CA ASP A 213 -0.23 15.69 0.04
C ASP A 213 -0.24 14.21 -0.39
N THR A 214 0.96 13.64 -0.63
CA THR A 214 1.15 12.23 -0.95
C THR A 214 1.27 11.43 0.35
N CYS A 215 0.50 10.36 0.49
CA CYS A 215 0.60 9.48 1.65
C CYS A 215 1.88 8.61 1.60
N MET A 216 2.23 8.04 2.74
CA MET A 216 3.20 6.95 2.84
C MET A 216 2.49 5.67 3.27
N GLU A 217 2.81 4.56 2.64
CA GLU A 217 2.26 3.26 3.01
C GLU A 217 2.94 2.69 4.26
N VAL A 218 2.12 2.12 5.14
CA VAL A 218 2.55 1.15 6.14
C VAL A 218 2.25 -0.23 5.59
N ASN A 219 3.28 -0.91 5.11
CA ASN A 219 3.17 -2.23 4.48
C ASN A 219 3.51 -3.32 5.49
N THR A 220 2.55 -4.20 5.75
CA THR A 220 2.70 -5.22 6.80
C THR A 220 3.36 -6.50 6.31
N SER A 221 3.62 -6.64 5.00
CA SER A 221 4.21 -7.84 4.42
C SER A 221 5.61 -8.15 4.92
N GLY A 222 6.39 -7.13 5.25
CA GLY A 222 7.75 -7.26 5.75
C GLY A 222 7.86 -8.12 7.01
N LEU A 223 6.83 -8.08 7.87
CA LEU A 223 6.75 -8.94 9.07
C LEU A 223 6.72 -10.45 8.75
N SER A 224 6.38 -10.82 7.52
CA SER A 224 6.38 -12.21 7.03
C SER A 224 7.46 -12.47 5.96
N LYS A 225 8.29 -11.49 5.64
CA LYS A 225 9.43 -11.59 4.70
C LYS A 225 10.75 -11.73 5.48
N GLY A 226 11.87 -11.90 4.80
CA GLY A 226 13.16 -12.20 5.40
C GLY A 226 13.70 -11.22 6.45
N VAL A 227 13.21 -9.98 6.44
CA VAL A 227 13.58 -8.98 7.47
C VAL A 227 12.78 -9.12 8.77
N TYR A 228 11.59 -9.76 8.73
CA TYR A 228 10.67 -9.90 9.87
C TYR A 228 10.32 -8.58 10.55
N GLU A 229 10.35 -7.48 9.80
CA GLU A 229 10.10 -6.12 10.24
C GLU A 229 9.05 -5.44 9.37
N LEU A 230 8.45 -4.38 9.90
CA LEU A 230 7.47 -3.57 9.19
C LEU A 230 8.16 -2.74 8.10
N HIS A 231 7.48 -2.45 7.00
CA HIS A 231 7.84 -1.39 6.06
C HIS A 231 6.90 -0.20 6.26
N PRO A 232 7.43 1.00 6.60
CA PRO A 232 8.83 1.25 6.94
C PRO A 232 9.19 0.82 8.36
N ASP A 233 10.51 0.87 8.64
CA ASP A 233 11.07 0.72 9.98
C ASP A 233 10.33 1.60 10.99
N PRO A 234 10.07 1.11 12.22
CA PRO A 234 9.37 1.87 13.26
C PRO A 234 9.95 3.25 13.57
N LEU A 235 11.24 3.48 13.39
CA LEU A 235 11.86 4.80 13.56
C LEU A 235 11.46 5.76 12.44
N ILE A 236 11.32 5.26 11.21
CA ILE A 236 10.83 6.08 10.08
C ILE A 236 9.36 6.49 10.33
N LEU A 237 8.55 5.66 10.99
CA LEU A 237 7.21 6.05 11.40
C LEU A 237 7.21 7.18 12.44
N ASP A 238 8.18 7.19 13.38
CA ASP A 238 8.32 8.30 14.33
C ASP A 238 8.63 9.61 13.59
N TRP A 239 9.56 9.58 12.64
CA TRP A 239 9.86 10.74 11.81
C TRP A 239 8.70 11.15 10.89
N ALA A 240 7.95 10.18 10.36
CA ALA A 240 6.76 10.49 9.56
C ALA A 240 5.68 11.20 10.37
N PHE A 241 5.50 10.82 11.64
CA PHE A 241 4.61 11.52 12.56
C PHE A 241 5.08 12.95 12.83
N GLU A 242 6.38 13.14 13.08
CA GLU A 242 6.99 14.47 13.30
C GLU A 242 6.85 15.39 12.09
N GLU A 243 7.01 14.85 10.86
CA GLU A 243 6.88 15.62 9.61
C GLU A 243 5.42 15.78 9.16
N GLY A 244 4.45 15.16 9.86
CA GLY A 244 3.02 15.28 9.55
C GLY A 244 2.58 14.53 8.30
N VAL A 245 3.21 13.38 7.99
CA VAL A 245 2.88 12.55 6.84
C VAL A 245 1.61 11.76 7.09
N ASP A 246 0.67 11.81 6.16
CA ASP A 246 -0.52 10.97 6.15
C ASP A 246 -0.20 9.53 5.73
N LEU A 247 -0.82 8.55 6.38
CA LEU A 247 -0.54 7.13 6.14
C LEU A 247 -1.67 6.42 5.40
N THR A 248 -1.30 5.51 4.50
CA THR A 248 -2.14 4.38 4.05
C THR A 248 -1.64 3.09 4.72
N ILE A 249 -2.43 2.01 4.69
CA ILE A 249 -1.99 0.70 5.16
C ILE A 249 -2.28 -0.35 4.09
N GLY A 250 -1.34 -1.28 3.90
CA GLY A 250 -1.47 -2.38 2.96
C GLY A 250 -0.91 -3.69 3.50
N SER A 251 -1.59 -4.80 3.19
CA SER A 251 -1.09 -6.14 3.49
C SER A 251 -0.11 -6.66 2.44
N ASP A 252 -0.10 -6.06 1.25
CA ASP A 252 0.65 -6.51 0.08
C ASP A 252 0.38 -8.03 -0.16
N ALA A 253 -0.93 -8.35 -0.13
CA ALA A 253 -1.38 -9.72 -0.19
C ALA A 253 -1.22 -10.28 -1.59
N HIS A 254 -0.48 -11.40 -1.70
CA HIS A 254 -0.30 -12.21 -2.91
C HIS A 254 -1.03 -13.57 -2.82
N ALA A 255 -1.79 -13.76 -1.74
CA ALA A 255 -2.67 -14.89 -1.54
C ALA A 255 -3.82 -14.47 -0.60
N PRO A 256 -5.03 -15.06 -0.73
CA PRO A 256 -6.20 -14.65 0.05
C PRO A 256 -5.96 -14.63 1.56
N GLU A 257 -5.26 -15.61 2.10
CA GLU A 257 -4.95 -15.72 3.54
C GLU A 257 -4.11 -14.56 4.09
N ASN A 258 -3.42 -13.85 3.21
CA ASN A 258 -2.56 -12.71 3.55
C ASN A 258 -3.32 -11.37 3.64
N VAL A 259 -4.58 -11.30 3.22
CA VAL A 259 -5.40 -10.09 3.36
C VAL A 259 -5.43 -9.64 4.81
N GLY A 260 -5.12 -8.36 5.07
CA GLY A 260 -5.10 -7.77 6.40
C GLY A 260 -4.13 -8.43 7.39
N ARG A 261 -3.08 -9.12 6.91
CA ARG A 261 -2.11 -9.77 7.80
C ARG A 261 -1.43 -8.77 8.72
N HIS A 262 -1.25 -9.15 9.99
CA HIS A 262 -0.61 -8.35 11.05
C HIS A 262 -1.28 -7.02 11.39
N PHE A 263 -2.47 -6.71 10.87
CA PHE A 263 -3.18 -5.47 11.20
C PHE A 263 -3.48 -5.37 12.69
N GLU A 264 -3.77 -6.49 13.34
CA GLU A 264 -4.00 -6.58 14.79
C GLU A 264 -2.80 -6.15 15.64
N ARG A 265 -1.59 -6.19 15.07
CA ARG A 265 -0.35 -5.73 15.72
C ARG A 265 0.02 -4.31 15.31
N VAL A 266 -0.21 -3.97 14.04
CA VAL A 266 0.27 -2.73 13.43
C VAL A 266 -0.63 -1.55 13.77
N LEU A 267 -1.97 -1.72 13.76
CA LEU A 267 -2.88 -0.62 14.08
C LEU A 267 -2.69 -0.09 15.52
N PRO A 268 -2.57 -0.92 16.57
CA PRO A 268 -2.23 -0.43 17.91
C PRO A 268 -0.85 0.23 17.98
N LEU A 269 0.15 -0.25 17.21
CA LEU A 269 1.46 0.38 17.14
C LEU A 269 1.35 1.81 16.56
N LEU A 270 0.63 1.99 15.45
CA LEU A 270 0.42 3.32 14.86
C LEU A 270 -0.30 4.26 15.84
N TYR A 271 -1.33 3.74 16.52
CA TYR A 271 -2.04 4.51 17.55
C TYR A 271 -1.11 4.94 18.69
N SER A 272 -0.23 4.05 19.17
CA SER A 272 0.76 4.34 20.21
C SER A 272 1.80 5.37 19.78
N LYS A 273 2.13 5.43 18.49
CA LYS A 273 3.04 6.44 17.89
C LYS A 273 2.39 7.81 17.67
N GLY A 274 1.10 7.95 17.95
CA GLY A 274 0.40 9.23 17.84
C GLY A 274 -0.52 9.37 16.62
N PHE A 275 -0.47 8.46 15.66
CA PHE A 275 -1.38 8.49 14.53
C PHE A 275 -2.82 8.23 14.98
N ARG A 276 -3.79 8.92 14.36
CA ARG A 276 -5.22 8.79 14.70
C ARG A 276 -6.07 8.43 13.50
N SER A 277 -5.54 8.55 12.29
CA SER A 277 -6.24 8.25 11.05
C SER A 277 -5.34 7.52 10.06
N LEU A 278 -5.97 6.69 9.24
CA LEU A 278 -5.42 6.15 8.00
C LEU A 278 -6.18 6.74 6.83
N HIS A 279 -5.52 6.79 5.68
CA HIS A 279 -6.10 7.33 4.46
C HIS A 279 -6.33 6.23 3.43
N TYR A 280 -7.32 6.43 2.59
CA TYR A 280 -7.63 5.62 1.42
C TYR A 280 -8.13 6.53 0.30
N PHE A 281 -8.15 6.04 -0.93
CA PHE A 281 -8.51 6.84 -2.09
C PHE A 281 -9.65 6.19 -2.85
N LYS A 282 -10.61 7.01 -3.29
CA LYS A 282 -11.76 6.60 -4.08
C LYS A 282 -11.99 7.60 -5.19
N GLY A 283 -11.95 7.13 -6.45
CA GLY A 283 -11.99 8.01 -7.61
C GLY A 283 -10.87 9.05 -7.59
N GLY A 284 -9.66 8.68 -7.14
CA GLY A 284 -8.51 9.57 -7.00
C GLY A 284 -8.62 10.62 -5.88
N LYS A 285 -9.66 10.56 -5.03
CA LYS A 285 -9.85 11.50 -3.93
C LYS A 285 -9.47 10.86 -2.60
N LYS A 286 -8.73 11.60 -1.80
CA LYS A 286 -8.30 11.21 -0.45
C LYS A 286 -9.46 11.24 0.53
N HIS A 287 -9.58 10.17 1.31
CA HIS A 287 -10.53 9.99 2.41
C HIS A 287 -9.77 9.49 3.64
N SER A 288 -10.35 9.59 4.81
CA SER A 288 -9.75 9.11 6.05
C SER A 288 -10.70 8.23 6.86
N THR A 289 -10.12 7.31 7.62
CA THR A 289 -10.78 6.51 8.65
C THR A 289 -9.98 6.57 9.95
N ALA A 290 -10.65 6.49 11.10
CA ALA A 290 -9.96 6.48 12.39
C ALA A 290 -9.17 5.16 12.58
N ILE A 291 -8.01 5.25 13.23
CA ILE A 291 -7.30 4.07 13.70
C ILE A 291 -7.96 3.60 15.00
N PRO A 292 -8.46 2.34 15.07
CA PRO A 292 -9.05 1.83 16.29
C PRO A 292 -8.01 1.78 17.43
N ALA A 293 -8.40 2.24 18.62
CA ALA A 293 -7.53 2.21 19.80
C ALA A 293 -7.25 0.78 20.27
N SER A 294 -8.15 -0.15 19.98
CA SER A 294 -8.00 -1.60 20.22
C SER A 294 -8.76 -2.37 19.13
N ILE A 295 -8.17 -3.45 18.64
CA ILE A 295 -8.88 -4.40 17.78
C ILE A 295 -9.40 -5.52 18.70
N GLU A 296 -10.69 -5.49 19.03
CA GLU A 296 -11.35 -6.68 19.56
C GLU A 296 -11.44 -7.69 18.42
N SER A 297 -10.89 -8.88 18.63
CA SER A 297 -10.94 -9.94 17.63
C SER A 297 -12.40 -10.18 17.23
N ALA A 298 -12.69 -10.19 15.92
CA ALA A 298 -14.02 -10.42 15.35
C ALA A 298 -14.68 -11.77 15.77
N SER A 299 -13.98 -12.60 16.55
CA SER A 299 -14.49 -13.82 17.17
C SER A 299 -15.52 -13.61 18.29
N ALA A 300 -15.76 -12.37 18.72
CA ALA A 300 -16.74 -12.05 19.79
C ALA A 300 -18.15 -11.68 19.27
N LEU A 301 -18.37 -11.58 17.97
CA LEU A 301 -19.66 -11.22 17.39
C LEU A 301 -20.55 -12.40 16.97
N GLU A 302 -20.13 -13.64 17.19
CA GLU A 302 -20.97 -14.83 16.95
C GLU A 302 -21.79 -15.31 18.17
N CYS A 303 -21.80 -14.59 19.25
CA CYS A 303 -22.60 -14.94 20.43
C CYS A 303 -23.39 -13.74 20.97
N LEU A 304 -24.43 -13.32 20.25
CA LEU A 304 -25.63 -12.68 20.84
C LEU A 304 -26.83 -12.79 19.90
#